data_c58f390ba9532284e09a877dcaf2303b
#
_entry.id   c58f390ba9532284e09a877dcaf2303b
#
_cell.length_a   1.000
_cell.length_b   1.000
_cell.length_c   1.000
_cell.angle_alpha   90.00
_cell.angle_beta   90.00
_cell.angle_gamma   90.00
#
_symmetry.space_group_name_H-M   'P 1'
#
loop_
_entity.id
_entity.type
_entity.pdbx_description
1 polymer ?
#
loop_
_entity_poly.entity_id
_entity_poly.type
_entity_poly.pdbx_seq_one_letter_code
_entity_poly.pdbx_strand_id
1 'polypeptide(L)'
;KAEPKKVGAILKVKGNKYKVTKSKVKGSTVEFTGYTNKKKKKVTIPESITVQGVEYDVTSIGEKAFSNCKKLTLLEIKTKKLTKKTVAKKTFKSIRKKTVIKVPKSKYKAYKKVLRARGLNKKVKIKK
;
A
#
# COMPACT_ATOMS: atom_id res chain seq x y z
N LYS A 1 -21.84 -18.35 -6.31
CA LYS A 1 -20.39 -18.21 -6.48
C LYS A 1 -19.94 -16.79 -6.30
N ALA A 2 -18.81 -16.63 -5.63
CA ALA A 2 -18.19 -15.33 -5.47
C ALA A 2 -17.58 -14.87 -6.80
N GLU A 3 -17.90 -13.63 -7.18
CA GLU A 3 -17.32 -13.05 -8.39
C GLU A 3 -16.48 -11.82 -8.04
N PRO A 4 -15.30 -11.68 -8.66
CA PRO A 4 -14.48 -10.51 -8.39
C PRO A 4 -15.13 -9.23 -8.93
N LYS A 5 -14.85 -8.12 -8.26
CA LYS A 5 -15.25 -6.82 -8.76
C LYS A 5 -14.43 -6.49 -9.99
N LYS A 6 -14.99 -5.72 -10.89
CA LYS A 6 -14.30 -5.38 -12.14
C LYS A 6 -13.13 -4.42 -11.94
N VAL A 7 -12.19 -4.44 -12.87
CA VAL A 7 -11.05 -3.52 -12.87
C VAL A 7 -11.54 -2.08 -12.77
N GLY A 8 -10.91 -1.31 -11.89
CA GLY A 8 -11.27 0.08 -11.62
C GLY A 8 -12.24 0.26 -10.46
N ALA A 9 -12.87 -0.82 -9.98
CA ALA A 9 -13.78 -0.72 -8.84
C ALA A 9 -13.00 -0.32 -7.58
N ILE A 10 -13.63 0.49 -6.73
CA ILE A 10 -13.04 0.95 -5.48
C ILE A 10 -13.59 0.10 -4.34
N LEU A 11 -12.70 -0.47 -3.55
CA LEU A 11 -13.06 -1.28 -2.39
C LEU A 11 -12.56 -0.59 -1.12
N LYS A 12 -13.39 -0.61 -0.08
CA LYS A 12 -13.01 -0.05 1.23
C LYS A 12 -13.01 -1.18 2.24
N VAL A 13 -11.87 -1.41 2.88
CA VAL A 13 -11.70 -2.48 3.87
C VAL A 13 -10.94 -1.94 5.07
N LYS A 14 -11.53 -2.00 6.24
CA LYS A 14 -10.90 -1.58 7.51
C LYS A 14 -10.26 -0.19 7.44
N GLY A 15 -10.94 0.75 6.77
CA GLY A 15 -10.48 2.12 6.67
C GLY A 15 -9.49 2.39 5.55
N ASN A 16 -9.06 1.37 4.83
CA ASN A 16 -8.21 1.54 3.66
C ASN A 16 -9.05 1.54 2.38
N LYS A 17 -8.53 2.19 1.35
CA LYS A 17 -9.15 2.23 0.03
C LYS A 17 -8.26 1.51 -0.97
N TYR A 18 -8.88 0.73 -1.84
CA TYR A 18 -8.19 -0.05 -2.86
C TYR A 18 -8.89 0.08 -4.20
N LYS A 19 -8.13 -0.05 -5.27
CA LYS A 19 -8.67 -0.06 -6.62
C LYS A 19 -8.32 -1.39 -7.27
N VAL A 20 -9.31 -2.07 -7.84
CA VAL A 20 -9.07 -3.37 -8.50
C VAL A 20 -8.25 -3.14 -9.76
N THR A 21 -7.11 -3.83 -9.83
CA THR A 21 -6.18 -3.73 -10.97
C THR A 21 -6.23 -4.97 -11.87
N LYS A 22 -6.64 -6.10 -11.30
CA LYS A 22 -6.82 -7.34 -12.04
C LYS A 22 -8.01 -8.08 -11.44
N SER A 23 -8.93 -8.49 -12.29
CA SER A 23 -10.17 -9.13 -11.87
C SER A 23 -10.25 -10.55 -12.41
N LYS A 24 -10.06 -11.54 -11.53
CA LYS A 24 -10.13 -12.95 -11.84
C LYS A 24 -10.72 -13.70 -10.65
N VAL A 25 -11.32 -14.86 -10.89
CA VAL A 25 -11.84 -15.69 -9.80
C VAL A 25 -10.71 -16.05 -8.82
N LYS A 26 -9.52 -16.34 -9.38
CA LYS A 26 -8.30 -16.54 -8.59
C LYS A 26 -7.21 -15.63 -9.15
N GLY A 27 -6.47 -14.97 -8.27
CA GLY A 27 -5.37 -14.12 -8.69
C GLY A 27 -5.76 -12.68 -8.96
N SER A 28 -6.87 -12.21 -8.38
CA SER A 28 -7.22 -10.80 -8.44
C SER A 28 -6.22 -9.95 -7.67
N THR A 29 -6.00 -8.72 -8.13
CA THR A 29 -5.06 -7.81 -7.48
C THR A 29 -5.69 -6.43 -7.28
N VAL A 30 -5.19 -5.72 -6.29
CA VAL A 30 -5.61 -4.35 -6.00
C VAL A 30 -4.40 -3.44 -5.77
N GLU A 31 -4.63 -2.16 -5.99
CA GLU A 31 -3.71 -1.08 -5.66
C GLU A 31 -4.19 -0.42 -4.38
N PHE A 32 -3.30 -0.23 -3.40
CA PHE A 32 -3.62 0.57 -2.22
C PHE A 32 -3.65 2.04 -2.64
N THR A 33 -4.82 2.69 -2.54
CA THR A 33 -4.99 4.07 -3.01
C THR A 33 -5.05 5.10 -1.89
N GLY A 34 -5.11 4.65 -0.63
CA GLY A 34 -5.14 5.57 0.50
C GLY A 34 -5.93 5.00 1.66
N TYR A 35 -6.25 5.88 2.59
CA TYR A 35 -7.06 5.52 3.76
C TYR A 35 -8.01 6.67 4.08
N THR A 36 -9.14 6.34 4.75
CA THR A 36 -10.22 7.31 4.95
C THR A 36 -9.98 8.26 6.10
N ASN A 37 -9.46 7.78 7.22
CA ASN A 37 -9.24 8.60 8.42
C ASN A 37 -7.82 9.17 8.43
N LYS A 38 -7.67 10.42 7.98
CA LYS A 38 -6.36 11.07 7.90
C LYS A 38 -5.76 11.45 9.25
N LYS A 39 -6.49 11.23 10.33
CA LYS A 39 -5.98 11.44 11.69
C LYS A 39 -5.28 10.19 12.25
N LYS A 40 -5.33 9.07 11.55
CA LYS A 40 -4.68 7.84 11.99
C LYS A 40 -3.18 8.01 12.09
N LYS A 41 -2.61 7.45 13.14
CA LYS A 41 -1.17 7.45 13.36
C LYS A 41 -0.50 6.21 12.77
N LYS A 42 -1.25 5.13 12.60
CA LYS A 42 -0.74 3.87 12.04
C LYS A 42 -1.61 3.43 10.86
N VAL A 43 -0.96 3.07 9.77
CA VAL A 43 -1.61 2.49 8.60
C VAL A 43 -0.91 1.19 8.26
N THR A 44 -1.68 0.15 7.96
CA THR A 44 -1.15 -1.15 7.56
C THR A 44 -1.59 -1.46 6.14
N ILE A 45 -0.63 -1.82 5.29
CA ILE A 45 -0.91 -2.32 3.94
C ILE A 45 -0.77 -3.83 4.01
N PRO A 46 -1.89 -4.58 3.95
CA PRO A 46 -1.87 -6.04 4.12
C PRO A 46 -1.35 -6.75 2.88
N GLU A 47 -1.12 -8.04 3.01
CA GLU A 47 -0.74 -8.88 1.86
C GLU A 47 -1.92 -9.04 0.89
N SER A 48 -3.12 -9.18 1.44
CA SER A 48 -4.33 -9.36 0.65
C SER A 48 -5.54 -8.86 1.42
N ILE A 49 -6.64 -8.67 0.70
CA ILE A 49 -7.94 -8.38 1.30
C ILE A 49 -8.95 -9.37 0.74
N THR A 50 -9.98 -9.68 1.53
CA THR A 50 -11.07 -10.54 1.09
C THR A 50 -12.35 -9.74 1.12
N VAL A 51 -13.04 -9.66 0.00
CA VAL A 51 -14.31 -8.94 -0.13
C VAL A 51 -15.33 -9.86 -0.78
N GLN A 52 -16.42 -10.13 -0.08
CA GLN A 52 -17.49 -10.99 -0.57
C GLN A 52 -16.97 -12.34 -1.10
N GLY A 53 -16.04 -12.94 -0.37
CA GLY A 53 -15.51 -14.26 -0.69
C GLY A 53 -14.41 -14.29 -1.75
N VAL A 54 -14.02 -13.13 -2.29
CA VAL A 54 -12.93 -13.06 -3.26
C VAL A 54 -11.69 -12.46 -2.62
N GLU A 55 -10.54 -13.10 -2.80
CA GLU A 55 -9.27 -12.62 -2.30
C GLU A 55 -8.58 -11.76 -3.37
N TYR A 56 -8.09 -10.59 -2.95
CA TYR A 56 -7.34 -9.68 -3.82
C TYR A 56 -5.98 -9.45 -3.18
N ASP A 57 -4.91 -9.76 -3.91
CA ASP A 57 -3.55 -9.48 -3.44
C ASP A 57 -3.24 -7.99 -3.61
N VAL A 58 -2.58 -7.40 -2.62
CA VAL A 58 -2.15 -6.01 -2.70
C VAL A 58 -0.79 -5.98 -3.38
N THR A 59 -0.75 -5.50 -4.62
CA THR A 59 0.46 -5.56 -5.45
C THR A 59 1.02 -4.20 -5.83
N SER A 60 0.29 -3.11 -5.55
CA SER A 60 0.72 -1.78 -5.95
C SER A 60 0.26 -0.71 -4.97
N ILE A 61 0.89 0.46 -5.05
CA ILE A 61 0.57 1.63 -4.23
C ILE A 61 0.41 2.82 -5.17
N GLY A 62 -0.73 3.50 -5.07
CA GLY A 62 -1.06 4.63 -5.93
C GLY A 62 -0.34 5.93 -5.55
N GLU A 63 -0.29 6.85 -6.49
CA GLU A 63 0.46 8.11 -6.34
C GLU A 63 -0.01 8.95 -5.16
N LYS A 64 -1.32 8.98 -4.90
CA LYS A 64 -1.89 9.83 -3.85
C LYS A 64 -2.21 9.08 -2.56
N ALA A 65 -1.68 7.86 -2.42
CA ALA A 65 -2.01 7.01 -1.28
C ALA A 65 -1.72 7.66 0.08
N PHE A 66 -0.68 8.47 0.16
CA PHE A 66 -0.26 9.13 1.40
C PHE A 66 -0.41 10.65 1.36
N SER A 67 -1.26 11.18 0.50
CA SER A 67 -1.53 12.61 0.50
C SER A 67 -2.25 13.01 1.80
N ASN A 68 -1.88 14.17 2.36
CA ASN A 68 -2.45 14.70 3.60
C ASN A 68 -2.29 13.78 4.82
N CYS A 69 -1.25 12.96 4.86
CA CYS A 69 -1.01 12.04 5.96
C CYS A 69 -0.13 12.65 7.05
N LYS A 70 -0.50 13.85 7.51
CA LYS A 70 0.30 14.64 8.47
C LYS A 70 0.41 14.03 9.87
N LYS A 71 -0.49 13.12 10.23
CA LYS A 71 -0.50 12.47 11.55
C LYS A 71 0.13 11.08 11.53
N LEU A 72 0.51 10.58 10.37
CA LEU A 72 1.05 9.22 10.26
C LEU A 72 2.42 9.11 10.92
N THR A 73 2.56 8.18 11.87
CA THR A 73 3.82 7.91 12.55
C THR A 73 4.39 6.54 12.21
N LEU A 74 3.54 5.60 11.81
CA LEU A 74 3.96 4.26 11.46
C LEU A 74 3.19 3.76 10.25
N LEU A 75 3.91 3.38 9.21
CA LEU A 75 3.36 2.69 8.05
C LEU A 75 3.91 1.28 8.05
N GLU A 76 3.05 0.29 8.21
CA GLU A 76 3.45 -1.10 8.16
C GLU A 76 3.08 -1.71 6.81
N ILE A 77 4.06 -2.14 6.05
CA ILE A 77 3.87 -2.79 4.76
C ILE A 77 4.06 -4.28 4.95
N LYS A 78 2.98 -5.04 4.79
CA LYS A 78 3.01 -6.50 4.92
C LYS A 78 3.12 -7.22 3.58
N THR A 79 2.65 -6.59 2.50
CA THR A 79 2.71 -7.21 1.19
C THR A 79 4.14 -7.40 0.72
N LYS A 80 4.40 -8.55 0.11
CA LYS A 80 5.71 -8.91 -0.41
C LYS A 80 5.80 -8.78 -1.92
N LYS A 81 4.77 -8.21 -2.55
CA LYS A 81 4.64 -8.17 -4.02
C LYS A 81 4.89 -6.80 -4.65
N LEU A 82 5.40 -5.85 -3.87
CA LEU A 82 5.72 -4.53 -4.42
C LEU A 82 7.01 -4.56 -5.25
N THR A 83 6.98 -3.85 -6.37
CA THR A 83 8.18 -3.65 -7.19
C THR A 83 8.31 -2.18 -7.54
N LYS A 84 9.42 -1.80 -8.14
CA LYS A 84 9.63 -0.43 -8.60
C LYS A 84 8.51 0.00 -9.57
N LYS A 85 8.01 -0.93 -10.38
CA LYS A 85 6.95 -0.64 -11.36
C LYS A 85 5.57 -0.48 -10.73
N THR A 86 5.34 -1.10 -9.57
CA THR A 86 4.02 -1.09 -8.93
C THR A 86 3.88 -0.05 -7.82
N VAL A 87 4.96 0.65 -7.49
CA VAL A 87 4.92 1.78 -6.57
C VAL A 87 5.00 3.05 -7.41
N ALA A 88 3.96 3.87 -7.39
CA ALA A 88 3.89 5.07 -8.22
C ALA A 88 5.00 6.07 -7.84
N LYS A 89 5.44 6.84 -8.82
CA LYS A 89 6.39 7.93 -8.57
C LYS A 89 5.76 8.93 -7.61
N LYS A 90 6.57 9.50 -6.74
CA LYS A 90 6.15 10.53 -5.78
C LYS A 90 5.19 10.05 -4.69
N THR A 91 4.82 8.76 -4.65
CA THR A 91 3.95 8.23 -3.62
C THR A 91 4.46 8.56 -2.22
N PHE A 92 5.76 8.38 -1.99
CA PHE A 92 6.37 8.56 -0.68
C PHE A 92 6.95 9.95 -0.46
N LYS A 93 6.80 10.85 -1.42
CA LYS A 93 7.32 12.22 -1.31
C LYS A 93 6.64 13.00 -0.18
N SER A 94 5.36 12.76 0.06
CA SER A 94 4.58 13.47 1.06
C SER A 94 4.60 12.84 2.45
N ILE A 95 5.31 11.74 2.62
CA ILE A 95 5.42 11.09 3.93
C ILE A 95 6.29 11.94 4.86
N ARG A 96 5.82 12.11 6.10
CA ARG A 96 6.55 12.87 7.12
C ARG A 96 7.91 12.25 7.39
N LYS A 97 8.91 13.10 7.62
CA LYS A 97 10.26 12.64 7.97
C LYS A 97 10.31 11.80 9.23
N LYS A 98 9.37 12.02 10.15
CA LYS A 98 9.30 11.28 11.42
C LYS A 98 8.52 9.98 11.34
N THR A 99 7.87 9.70 10.20
CA THR A 99 7.18 8.43 10.01
C THR A 99 8.19 7.30 9.93
N VAL A 100 7.89 6.18 10.61
CA VAL A 100 8.68 4.96 10.49
C VAL A 100 7.95 4.02 9.54
N ILE A 101 8.67 3.41 8.61
CA ILE A 101 8.10 2.44 7.70
C ILE A 101 8.64 1.07 8.05
N LYS A 102 7.73 0.15 8.42
CA LYS A 102 8.09 -1.24 8.71
C LYS A 102 7.79 -2.08 7.48
N VAL A 103 8.77 -2.88 7.05
CA VAL A 103 8.66 -3.71 5.86
C VAL A 103 8.89 -5.18 6.22
N PRO A 104 8.46 -6.13 5.37
CA PRO A 104 8.75 -7.54 5.63
C PRO A 104 10.26 -7.77 5.68
N LYS A 105 10.69 -8.57 6.65
CA LYS A 105 12.10 -8.87 6.86
C LYS A 105 12.76 -9.41 5.60
N SER A 106 12.09 -10.32 4.90
CA SER A 106 12.59 -10.91 3.66
C SER A 106 12.71 -9.93 2.50
N LYS A 107 12.03 -8.77 2.58
CA LYS A 107 12.04 -7.76 1.53
C LYS A 107 12.76 -6.48 1.93
N TYR A 108 13.40 -6.47 3.09
CA TYR A 108 13.98 -5.24 3.63
C TYR A 108 14.92 -4.54 2.64
N LYS A 109 15.90 -5.25 2.11
CA LYS A 109 16.87 -4.65 1.17
C LYS A 109 16.20 -4.17 -0.11
N ALA A 110 15.33 -5.01 -0.69
CA ALA A 110 14.65 -4.69 -1.93
C ALA A 110 13.71 -3.49 -1.76
N TYR A 111 12.91 -3.49 -0.70
CA TYR A 111 11.95 -2.40 -0.46
C TYR A 111 12.63 -1.10 -0.11
N LYS A 112 13.71 -1.14 0.66
CA LYS A 112 14.48 0.07 0.96
C LYS A 112 14.92 0.75 -0.34
N LYS A 113 15.42 -0.02 -1.29
CA LYS A 113 15.82 0.48 -2.60
C LYS A 113 14.64 1.07 -3.37
N VAL A 114 13.53 0.33 -3.44
CA VAL A 114 12.33 0.78 -4.15
C VAL A 114 11.78 2.08 -3.55
N LEU A 115 11.62 2.14 -2.25
CA LEU A 115 11.04 3.30 -1.58
C LEU A 115 11.91 4.55 -1.78
N ARG A 116 13.23 4.41 -1.65
CA ARG A 116 14.13 5.54 -1.89
C ARG A 116 14.07 6.01 -3.35
N ALA A 117 13.99 5.06 -4.30
CA ALA A 117 13.88 5.38 -5.72
C ALA A 117 12.56 6.08 -6.05
N ARG A 118 11.53 5.87 -5.25
CA ARG A 118 10.21 6.47 -5.46
C ARG A 118 9.96 7.70 -4.58
N GLY A 119 11.02 8.38 -4.16
CA GLY A 119 10.93 9.69 -3.54
C GLY A 119 10.90 9.73 -2.02
N LEU A 120 11.08 8.60 -1.35
CA LEU A 120 11.10 8.60 0.11
C LEU A 120 12.28 9.39 0.62
N ASN A 121 12.03 10.32 1.55
CA ASN A 121 13.06 11.15 2.15
C ASN A 121 14.09 10.29 2.88
N LYS A 122 15.37 10.64 2.75
CA LYS A 122 16.47 9.91 3.38
C LYS A 122 16.34 9.83 4.90
N LYS A 123 15.67 10.80 5.52
CA LYS A 123 15.52 10.85 6.97
C LYS A 123 14.45 9.92 7.51
N VAL A 124 13.59 9.39 6.65
CA VAL A 124 12.56 8.43 7.08
C VAL A 124 13.21 7.09 7.38
N LYS A 125 12.95 6.57 8.58
CA LYS A 125 13.48 5.26 8.98
C LYS A 125 12.68 4.14 8.34
N ILE A 126 13.39 3.15 7.81
CA ILE A 126 12.80 1.91 7.31
C ILE A 126 13.32 0.81 8.22
N LYS A 127 12.41 0.03 8.82
CA LYS A 127 12.79 -1.07 9.68
C LYS A 127 12.10 -2.37 9.27
N LYS A 128 12.60 -3.46 9.77
CA LYS A 128 12.06 -4.80 9.49
C LYS A 128 11.45 -5.44 10.72
#